data_4c4d4b59ab6149b7a6a372c84a4676fe
#
_entry.id   4c4d4b59ab6149b7a6a372c84a4676fe
#
_cell.length_a   1.000
_cell.length_b   1.000
_cell.length_c   1.000
_cell.angle_alpha   90.00
_cell.angle_beta   90.00
_cell.angle_gamma   90.00
#
_symmetry.space_group_name_H-M   'P 1'
#
loop_
_entity.id
_entity.type
_entity.pdbx_description
1 polymer ?
#
loop_
_entity_poly.entity_id
_entity_poly.type
_entity_poly.pdbx_seq_one_letter_code
_entity_poly.pdbx_strand_id
1 'polypeptide(L)'
;MAAIDGIVEQMRRNPRGIHFADLCRVCDRFFGQSRQCGSSHRIYKMPWEGDPRVKIQNAKGLAKAYQVRQVLKAIERLKRENEKE
;
A
#
# COMPACT_ATOMS: atom_id res chain seq x y z
N MET A 1 -7.05 -18.39 -0.69
CA MET A 1 -6.78 -17.11 -1.37
C MET A 1 -7.03 -15.96 -0.39
N ALA A 2 -6.02 -15.21 -0.07
CA ALA A 2 -6.20 -14.10 0.87
C ALA A 2 -6.94 -12.96 0.16
N ALA A 3 -8.11 -12.63 0.65
CA ALA A 3 -8.82 -11.45 0.16
C ALA A 3 -8.02 -10.20 0.51
N ILE A 4 -8.16 -9.15 -0.29
CA ILE A 4 -7.48 -7.88 -0.03
C ILE A 4 -7.82 -7.37 1.38
N ASP A 5 -9.07 -7.49 1.80
CA ASP A 5 -9.50 -7.08 3.13
C ASP A 5 -8.75 -7.83 4.24
N GLY A 6 -8.48 -9.11 4.03
CA GLY A 6 -7.70 -9.90 4.98
C GLY A 6 -6.26 -9.44 5.08
N ILE A 7 -5.66 -9.07 3.95
CA ILE A 7 -4.30 -8.53 3.94
C ILE A 7 -4.24 -7.19 4.67
N VAL A 8 -5.21 -6.30 4.42
CA VAL A 8 -5.27 -5.00 5.09
C VAL A 8 -5.40 -5.17 6.60
N GLU A 9 -6.24 -6.12 7.04
CA GLU A 9 -6.40 -6.42 8.46
C GLU A 9 -5.08 -6.89 9.06
N GLN A 10 -4.36 -7.76 8.36
CA GLN A 10 -3.06 -8.24 8.81
C GLN A 10 -2.05 -7.11 8.90
N MET A 11 -2.08 -6.17 7.95
CA MET A 11 -1.22 -4.99 7.96
C MET A 11 -1.43 -4.14 9.22
N ARG A 12 -2.68 -4.01 9.66
CA ARG A 12 -3.02 -3.26 10.87
C ARG A 12 -2.50 -3.96 12.12
N ARG A 13 -2.63 -5.27 12.16
CA ARG A 13 -2.24 -6.06 13.33
C ARG A 13 -0.74 -6.26 13.43
N ASN A 14 -0.08 -6.50 12.29
CA ASN A 14 1.34 -6.84 12.30
C ASN A 14 2.02 -6.29 11.05
N PRO A 15 2.35 -4.99 11.03
CA PRO A 15 2.99 -4.39 9.86
C PRO A 15 4.37 -4.94 9.54
N ARG A 16 5.01 -5.63 10.47
CA ARG A 16 6.34 -6.20 10.26
C ARG A 16 6.32 -7.54 9.51
N GLY A 17 5.18 -8.19 9.45
CA GLY A 17 5.08 -9.51 8.85
C GLY A 17 4.45 -9.55 7.47
N ILE A 18 4.39 -8.44 6.77
CA ILE A 18 3.70 -8.35 5.48
C ILE A 18 4.67 -8.67 4.36
N HIS A 19 4.30 -9.63 3.52
CA HIS A 19 5.08 -9.93 2.32
C HIS A 19 4.96 -8.81 1.30
N PHE A 20 6.06 -8.51 0.62
CA PHE A 20 6.08 -7.46 -0.38
C PHE A 20 5.04 -7.71 -1.49
N ALA A 21 4.90 -8.96 -1.93
CA ALA A 21 3.93 -9.32 -2.96
C ALA A 21 2.50 -9.00 -2.52
N ASP A 22 2.17 -9.25 -1.25
CA ASP A 22 0.85 -8.95 -0.70
C ASP A 22 0.62 -7.43 -0.63
N LEU A 23 1.64 -6.68 -0.22
CA LEU A 23 1.54 -5.22 -0.19
C LEU A 23 1.33 -4.65 -1.59
N CYS A 24 2.00 -5.23 -2.60
CA CYS A 24 1.79 -4.83 -3.99
C CYS A 24 0.34 -5.04 -4.42
N ARG A 25 -0.26 -6.17 -4.04
CA ARG A 25 -1.66 -6.45 -4.36
C ARG A 25 -2.59 -5.42 -3.76
N VAL A 26 -2.35 -5.06 -2.50
CA VAL A 26 -3.16 -4.05 -1.81
C VAL A 26 -3.02 -2.70 -2.52
N CYS A 27 -1.80 -2.28 -2.83
CA CYS A 27 -1.56 -1.02 -3.51
C CYS A 27 -2.19 -0.99 -4.90
N ASP A 28 -2.06 -2.07 -5.66
CA ASP A 28 -2.67 -2.15 -6.99
C ASP A 28 -4.19 -2.05 -6.91
N ARG A 29 -4.79 -2.63 -5.87
CA ARG A 29 -6.25 -2.60 -5.69
C ARG A 29 -6.76 -1.21 -5.34
N PHE A 30 -6.06 -0.49 -4.47
CA PHE A 30 -6.53 0.81 -3.97
C PHE A 30 -6.00 1.99 -4.79
N PHE A 31 -4.78 1.90 -5.31
CA PHE A 31 -4.13 3.03 -5.96
C PHE A 31 -3.96 2.87 -7.46
N GLY A 32 -4.27 1.68 -7.99
CA GLY A 32 -4.06 1.39 -9.40
C GLY A 32 -2.62 1.01 -9.69
N GLN A 33 -2.20 1.14 -10.94
CA GLN A 33 -0.85 0.73 -11.34
C GLN A 33 0.22 1.65 -10.77
N SER A 34 1.35 1.05 -10.41
CA SER A 34 2.50 1.81 -9.97
C SER A 34 3.06 2.67 -11.10
N ARG A 35 3.56 3.85 -10.76
CA ARG A 35 4.20 4.76 -11.72
C ARG A 35 5.58 4.29 -12.11
N GLN A 36 6.31 3.73 -11.15
CA GLN A 36 7.60 3.11 -11.38
C GLN A 36 7.58 1.72 -10.79
N CYS A 37 8.03 0.75 -11.57
CA CYS A 37 8.05 -0.64 -11.15
C CYS A 37 9.45 -1.20 -11.38
N GLY A 38 10.23 -1.24 -10.31
CA GLY A 38 11.53 -1.90 -10.31
C GLY A 38 11.40 -3.31 -9.75
N SER A 39 12.50 -4.05 -9.77
CA SER A 39 12.49 -5.42 -9.25
C SER A 39 12.27 -5.48 -7.74
N SER A 40 12.64 -4.44 -7.00
CA SER A 40 12.58 -4.45 -5.55
C SER A 40 11.86 -3.25 -4.94
N HIS A 41 11.29 -2.37 -5.77
CA HIS A 41 10.50 -1.25 -5.23
C HIS A 41 9.50 -0.75 -6.26
N ARG A 42 8.43 -0.13 -5.76
CA ARG A 42 7.38 0.45 -6.58
C ARG A 42 6.96 1.78 -5.99
N ILE A 43 6.53 2.69 -6.86
CA ILE A 43 6.04 4.01 -6.45
C ILE A 43 4.63 4.20 -6.98
N TYR A 44 3.71 4.57 -6.08
CA TYR A 44 2.30 4.81 -6.41
C TYR A 44 1.98 6.28 -6.19
N LYS A 45 1.31 6.88 -7.16
CA LYS A 45 0.86 8.27 -7.06
C LYS A 45 -0.54 8.30 -6.45
N MET A 46 -0.74 9.19 -5.48
CA MET A 46 -2.03 9.35 -4.83
C MET A 46 -2.88 10.37 -5.57
N PRO A 47 -4.22 10.26 -5.49
CA PRO A 47 -5.11 11.13 -6.27
C PRO A 47 -5.34 12.53 -5.70
N TRP A 48 -4.86 12.82 -4.50
CA TRP A 48 -5.07 14.14 -3.90
C TRP A 48 -3.95 15.12 -4.24
N GLU A 49 -4.20 16.39 -3.92
CA GLU A 49 -3.29 17.47 -4.27
C GLU A 49 -1.95 17.38 -3.53
N GLY A 50 -0.91 18.02 -4.09
CA GLY A 50 0.42 18.03 -3.52
C GLY A 50 1.33 16.95 -4.06
N ASP A 51 0.83 16.16 -5.01
CA ASP A 51 1.58 15.07 -5.65
C ASP A 51 2.18 14.09 -4.63
N PRO A 52 1.40 13.65 -3.62
CA PRO A 52 1.94 12.68 -2.67
C PRO A 52 2.18 11.34 -3.36
N ARG A 53 3.22 10.67 -2.94
CA ARG A 53 3.58 9.36 -3.47
C ARG A 53 3.81 8.38 -2.34
N VAL A 54 3.41 7.14 -2.57
CA VAL A 54 3.71 6.05 -1.64
C VAL A 54 4.75 5.16 -2.29
N LYS A 55 5.88 5.00 -1.63
CA LYS A 55 6.95 4.14 -2.09
C LYS A 55 7.00 2.89 -1.23
N ILE A 56 7.00 1.73 -1.87
CA ILE A 56 7.15 0.45 -1.17
C ILE A 56 8.41 -0.25 -1.66
N GLN A 57 9.05 -0.98 -0.77
CA GLN A 57 10.34 -1.60 -1.05
C GLN A 57 10.38 -3.01 -0.50
N ASN A 58 10.95 -3.90 -1.30
CA ASN A 58 11.16 -5.29 -0.91
C ASN A 58 12.43 -5.42 -0.06
N ALA A 59 12.28 -5.93 1.15
CA ALA A 59 13.40 -6.23 2.03
C ALA A 59 13.40 -7.73 2.30
N LYS A 60 14.11 -8.49 1.48
CA LYS A 60 14.20 -9.94 1.57
C LYS A 60 12.83 -10.64 1.53
N GLY A 61 11.97 -10.17 0.64
CA GLY A 61 10.63 -10.73 0.48
C GLY A 61 9.57 -10.08 1.35
N LEU A 62 9.95 -9.23 2.28
CA LEU A 62 9.02 -8.57 3.18
C LEU A 62 8.96 -7.07 2.91
N ALA A 63 7.81 -6.48 3.19
CA ALA A 63 7.65 -5.03 3.13
C ALA A 63 8.19 -4.40 4.42
N LYS A 64 8.71 -3.18 4.29
CA LYS A 64 9.19 -2.45 5.47
C LYS A 64 8.01 -1.95 6.28
N ALA A 65 8.08 -2.11 7.60
CA ALA A 65 6.97 -1.78 8.49
C ALA A 65 6.49 -0.34 8.34
N TYR A 66 7.42 0.61 8.24
CA TYR A 66 7.02 2.02 8.14
C TYR A 66 6.28 2.29 6.81
N GLN A 67 6.63 1.57 5.76
CA GLN A 67 5.94 1.71 4.47
C GLN A 67 4.55 1.08 4.51
N VAL A 68 4.40 -0.03 5.22
CA VAL A 68 3.08 -0.64 5.45
C VAL A 68 2.17 0.36 6.16
N ARG A 69 2.69 1.06 7.16
CA ARG A 69 1.92 2.08 7.88
C ARG A 69 1.53 3.25 6.98
N GLN A 70 2.44 3.68 6.10
CA GLN A 70 2.14 4.74 5.13
C GLN A 70 1.03 4.32 4.18
N VAL A 71 1.06 3.09 3.70
CA VAL A 71 0.01 2.55 2.83
C VAL A 71 -1.33 2.55 3.56
N LEU A 72 -1.34 2.12 4.82
CA LEU A 72 -2.58 2.13 5.62
C LEU A 72 -3.16 3.54 5.74
N LYS A 73 -2.33 4.53 6.03
CA LYS A 73 -2.78 5.92 6.12
C LYS A 73 -3.36 6.40 4.79
N ALA A 74 -2.71 6.05 3.69
CA ALA A 74 -3.18 6.43 2.36
C ALA A 74 -4.53 5.77 2.04
N ILE A 75 -4.71 4.51 2.41
CA ILE A 75 -5.98 3.80 2.21
C ILE A 75 -7.09 4.47 3.01
N GLU A 76 -6.82 4.82 4.27
CA GLU A 76 -7.80 5.48 5.12
C GLU A 76 -8.22 6.83 4.54
N ARG A 77 -7.25 7.60 4.05
CA ARG A 77 -7.55 8.88 3.41
C ARG A 77 -8.37 8.69 2.14
N LEU A 78 -8.02 7.69 1.34
CA LEU A 78 -8.76 7.39 0.12
C LEU A 78 -10.22 7.06 0.41
N LYS A 79 -10.47 6.27 1.46
CA LYS A 79 -11.83 5.93 1.87
C LYS A 79 -12.60 7.16 2.35
N ARG A 80 -11.96 8.05 3.10
CA ARG A 80 -12.59 9.30 3.55
C ARG A 80 -12.97 10.19 2.38
N GLU A 81 -12.10 10.33 1.39
CA GLU A 81 -12.39 11.13 0.21
C GLU A 81 -13.59 10.58 -0.56
N ASN A 82 -13.68 9.26 -0.65
CA ASN A 82 -14.82 8.62 -1.31
C ASN A 82 -16.12 8.78 -0.53
N GLU A 83 -16.06 8.80 0.79
CA GLU A 83 -17.24 8.94 1.64
C GLU A 83 -17.82 10.35 1.64
N LYS A 84 -17.02 11.34 1.28
CA LYS A 84 -17.48 12.73 1.27
C LYS A 84 -18.36 13.09 0.09
N GLU A 85 -18.49 12.19 -0.83
CA GLU A 85 -19.42 12.40 -1.94
C GLU A 85 -20.86 12.00 -1.54
#